data_7ca0c01eed2677f69b371dad0a3a1343
#
_entry.id   7ca0c01eed2677f69b371dad0a3a1343
#
_cell.length_a   1.000
_cell.length_b   1.000
_cell.length_c   1.000
_cell.angle_alpha   90.00
_cell.angle_beta   90.00
_cell.angle_gamma   90.00
#
_symmetry.space_group_name_H-M   'P 1'
#
loop_
_entity.id
_entity.type
_entity.pdbx_description
1 polymer ?
#
loop_
_entity_poly.entity_id
_entity_poly.type
_entity_poly.pdbx_seq_one_letter_code
_entity_poly.pdbx_strand_id
1 'polypeptide(L)'
;EYHATQTFRLVEGGLDQQLQVRHLGDKTLPYGLGVHPWFPRTPMTRIRAPVQGVWLSGKDPLPVRHTHDFPPGWDLNNGVKAHGPLIDNGYTGWGGKACITWPERGMQLHAEMPDFEHDGAAAQHFCLIYRPPKGPAFCFEPITQPIDAFHLPRRPGLRVLREGMICSLNIRWRVETFPPLRGAGSR
;
A
#
# COMPACT_ATOMS: atom_id res chain seq x y z
N GLU A 1 3.86 11.82 22.77
CA GLU A 1 4.87 10.77 23.03
C GLU A 1 4.34 9.41 22.59
N TYR A 2 5.19 8.55 21.96
CA TYR A 2 4.80 7.21 21.53
C TYR A 2 6.02 6.29 21.46
N HIS A 3 5.76 4.99 21.48
CA HIS A 3 6.73 3.94 21.17
C HIS A 3 6.27 3.16 19.96
N ALA A 4 7.11 3.07 18.93
CA ALA A 4 6.84 2.29 17.73
C ALA A 4 7.75 1.05 17.68
N THR A 5 7.17 -0.10 17.33
CA THR A 5 7.87 -1.35 17.11
C THR A 5 7.54 -1.89 15.74
N GLN A 6 8.57 -2.25 14.97
CA GLN A 6 8.40 -2.95 13.71
C GLN A 6 9.02 -4.34 13.83
N THR A 7 8.22 -5.37 13.55
CA THR A 7 8.62 -6.77 13.63
C THR A 7 8.56 -7.40 12.25
N PHE A 8 9.61 -8.13 11.90
CA PHE A 8 9.70 -8.94 10.69
C PHE A 8 9.90 -10.40 11.09
N ARG A 9 9.03 -11.28 10.59
CA ARG A 9 9.10 -12.71 10.80
C ARG A 9 9.18 -13.44 9.47
N LEU A 10 10.29 -14.08 9.21
CA LEU A 10 10.41 -14.98 8.05
C LEU A 10 9.52 -16.20 8.27
N VAL A 11 8.78 -16.57 7.24
CA VAL A 11 7.93 -17.75 7.18
C VAL A 11 8.19 -18.49 5.88
N GLU A 12 7.71 -19.73 5.77
CA GLU A 12 7.82 -20.46 4.52
C GLU A 12 7.16 -19.67 3.36
N GLY A 13 7.92 -19.44 2.30
CA GLY A 13 7.47 -18.69 1.13
C GLY A 13 7.21 -17.21 1.37
N GLY A 14 7.71 -16.59 2.46
CA GLY A 14 7.46 -15.17 2.64
C GLY A 14 7.90 -14.52 3.94
N LEU A 15 7.23 -13.42 4.24
CA LEU A 15 7.51 -12.54 5.38
C LEU A 15 6.19 -12.05 5.99
N ASP A 16 6.08 -12.12 7.30
CA ASP A 16 5.07 -11.39 8.07
C ASP A 16 5.71 -10.13 8.64
N GLN A 17 5.07 -9.00 8.42
CA GLN A 17 5.50 -7.67 8.89
C GLN A 17 4.41 -7.10 9.78
N GLN A 18 4.81 -6.63 10.97
CA GLN A 18 3.93 -5.91 11.88
C GLN A 18 4.56 -4.56 12.22
N LEU A 19 3.77 -3.50 12.11
CA LEU A 19 4.07 -2.19 12.68
C LEU A 19 3.07 -1.94 13.81
N GLN A 20 3.58 -1.64 15.00
CA GLN A 20 2.77 -1.36 16.17
C GLN A 20 3.19 -0.03 16.79
N VAL A 21 2.23 0.78 17.19
CA VAL A 21 2.45 2.02 17.92
C VAL A 21 1.67 1.97 19.22
N ARG A 22 2.36 2.23 20.34
CA ARG A 22 1.79 2.47 21.67
C ARG A 22 1.84 3.97 21.95
N HIS A 23 0.69 4.57 22.23
CA HIS A 23 0.64 5.95 22.68
C HIS A 23 1.06 6.07 24.16
N LEU A 24 1.93 7.02 24.49
CA LEU A 24 2.51 7.21 25.82
C LEU A 24 2.18 8.58 26.42
N GLY A 25 1.58 9.47 25.66
CA GLY A 25 1.26 10.83 26.10
C GLY A 25 -0.06 10.90 26.85
N ASP A 26 -0.23 11.95 27.62
CA ASP A 26 -1.44 12.26 28.40
C ASP A 26 -2.61 12.74 27.53
N LYS A 27 -2.32 13.27 26.31
CA LYS A 27 -3.31 13.79 25.38
C LYS A 27 -3.74 12.73 24.40
N THR A 28 -5.03 12.55 24.21
CA THR A 28 -5.58 11.68 23.18
C THR A 28 -5.22 12.18 21.77
N LEU A 29 -4.61 11.33 20.95
CA LEU A 29 -4.15 11.70 19.60
C LEU A 29 -4.60 10.69 18.54
N PRO A 30 -4.88 11.14 17.30
CA PRO A 30 -5.14 10.27 16.18
C PRO A 30 -3.83 9.74 15.56
N TYR A 31 -3.85 8.45 15.19
CA TYR A 31 -2.75 7.74 14.55
C TYR A 31 -3.18 7.08 13.26
N GLY A 32 -2.32 7.15 12.26
CA GLY A 32 -2.37 6.34 11.06
C GLY A 32 -1.06 5.63 10.86
N LEU A 33 -1.09 4.44 10.30
CA LEU A 33 0.09 3.59 10.07
C LEU A 33 0.25 3.28 8.60
N GLY A 34 1.48 3.13 8.17
CA GLY A 34 1.82 2.72 6.82
C GLY A 34 3.22 2.14 6.72
N VAL A 35 3.47 1.38 5.67
CA VAL A 35 4.80 0.89 5.33
C VAL A 35 5.15 1.33 3.91
N HIS A 36 6.43 1.56 3.66
CA HIS A 36 6.91 2.12 2.40
C HIS A 36 7.98 1.20 1.75
N PRO A 37 7.59 -0.03 1.37
CA PRO A 37 8.54 -0.95 0.76
C PRO A 37 8.86 -0.55 -0.69
N TRP A 38 10.12 -0.72 -1.07
CA TRP A 38 10.60 -0.53 -2.42
C TRP A 38 10.76 -1.86 -3.13
N PHE A 39 10.20 -1.96 -4.33
CA PHE A 39 10.27 -3.17 -5.16
C PHE A 39 11.08 -2.92 -6.43
N PRO A 40 11.88 -3.88 -6.88
CA PRO A 40 12.59 -3.76 -8.15
C PRO A 40 11.60 -3.66 -9.31
N ARG A 41 11.93 -2.85 -10.29
CA ARG A 41 11.14 -2.58 -11.47
C ARG A 41 11.86 -3.08 -12.72
N THR A 42 11.21 -3.95 -13.45
CA THR A 42 11.69 -4.48 -14.73
C THR A 42 10.70 -4.10 -15.83
N PRO A 43 11.05 -4.19 -17.13
CA PRO A 43 10.14 -3.81 -18.22
C PRO A 43 8.79 -4.52 -18.19
N MET A 44 8.73 -5.76 -17.65
CA MET A 44 7.51 -6.55 -17.60
C MET A 44 6.78 -6.48 -16.25
N THR A 45 7.33 -5.82 -15.24
CA THR A 45 6.73 -5.73 -13.90
C THR A 45 5.34 -5.12 -13.96
N ARG A 46 4.38 -5.78 -13.32
CA ARG A 46 2.99 -5.33 -13.18
C ARG A 46 2.54 -5.33 -11.73
N ILE A 47 1.61 -4.43 -11.43
CA ILE A 47 0.98 -4.31 -10.11
C ILE A 47 -0.53 -4.43 -10.31
N ARG A 48 -1.17 -5.28 -9.52
CA ARG A 48 -2.62 -5.45 -9.49
C ARG A 48 -3.11 -5.37 -8.05
N ALA A 49 -4.15 -4.58 -7.84
CA ALA A 49 -4.83 -4.48 -6.54
C ALA A 49 -6.30 -4.08 -6.78
N PRO A 50 -7.30 -4.75 -6.15
CA PRO A 50 -8.68 -4.30 -6.20
C PRO A 50 -8.83 -2.98 -5.46
N VAL A 51 -9.25 -1.93 -6.16
CA VAL A 51 -9.45 -0.57 -5.61
C VAL A 51 -10.72 0.05 -6.17
N GLN A 52 -11.32 1.00 -5.44
CA GLN A 52 -12.56 1.66 -5.86
C GLN A 52 -12.33 3.06 -6.40
N GLY A 53 -11.28 3.76 -5.96
CA GLY A 53 -11.01 5.12 -6.40
C GLY A 53 -9.58 5.55 -6.10
N VAL A 54 -9.27 6.77 -6.51
CA VAL A 54 -7.95 7.38 -6.34
C VAL A 54 -8.08 8.86 -6.00
N TRP A 55 -7.19 9.33 -5.13
CA TRP A 55 -7.01 10.76 -4.88
C TRP A 55 -6.05 11.34 -5.89
N LEU A 56 -6.49 12.40 -6.60
CA LEU A 56 -5.65 13.16 -7.52
C LEU A 56 -5.02 14.32 -6.76
N SER A 57 -3.73 14.57 -7.04
CA SER A 57 -2.96 15.68 -6.47
C SER A 57 -2.93 16.87 -7.43
N GLY A 58 -2.70 18.07 -6.89
CA GLY A 58 -2.48 19.30 -7.64
C GLY A 58 -1.00 19.53 -7.99
N LYS A 59 -0.52 20.75 -7.75
CA LYS A 59 0.90 21.11 -7.94
C LYS A 59 1.80 20.56 -6.84
N ASP A 60 1.24 20.31 -5.67
CA ASP A 60 1.87 19.64 -4.55
C ASP A 60 1.30 18.22 -4.40
N PRO A 61 1.88 17.36 -3.56
CA PRO A 61 1.43 16.00 -3.35
C PRO A 61 0.12 15.89 -2.55
N LEU A 62 -0.45 17.00 -2.05
CA LEU A 62 -1.70 16.96 -1.31
C LEU A 62 -2.89 16.63 -2.23
N PRO A 63 -3.85 15.81 -1.75
CA PRO A 63 -5.00 15.43 -2.55
C PRO A 63 -5.95 16.62 -2.74
N VAL A 64 -6.38 16.84 -3.98
CA VAL A 64 -7.31 17.91 -4.35
C VAL A 64 -8.67 17.38 -4.79
N ARG A 65 -8.76 16.15 -5.29
CA ARG A 65 -10.00 15.56 -5.79
C ARG A 65 -9.95 14.04 -5.72
N HIS A 66 -11.01 13.44 -5.20
CA HIS A 66 -11.24 12.00 -5.29
C HIS A 66 -12.02 11.67 -6.57
N THR A 67 -11.71 10.53 -7.21
CA THR A 67 -12.42 10.04 -8.40
C THR A 67 -12.47 8.52 -8.43
N HIS A 68 -13.52 7.99 -9.06
CA HIS A 68 -13.65 6.57 -9.42
C HIS A 68 -13.24 6.33 -10.88
N ASP A 69 -13.03 7.40 -11.65
CA ASP A 69 -12.53 7.35 -13.02
C ASP A 69 -11.01 7.44 -12.99
N PHE A 70 -10.36 6.30 -13.16
CA PHE A 70 -8.90 6.23 -13.10
C PHE A 70 -8.26 6.88 -14.33
N PRO A 71 -7.23 7.72 -14.16
CA PRO A 71 -6.43 8.20 -15.29
C PRO A 71 -5.83 7.03 -16.09
N PRO A 72 -5.51 7.22 -17.39
CA PRO A 72 -4.90 6.17 -18.20
C PRO A 72 -3.65 5.57 -17.58
N GLY A 73 -3.64 4.24 -17.40
CA GLY A 73 -2.52 3.50 -16.80
C GLY A 73 -2.43 3.59 -15.26
N TRP A 74 -3.54 3.97 -14.58
CA TRP A 74 -3.63 4.03 -13.12
C TRP A 74 -4.61 3.01 -12.53
N ASP A 75 -5.42 2.36 -13.35
CA ASP A 75 -6.41 1.37 -12.88
C ASP A 75 -5.74 0.07 -12.43
N LEU A 76 -5.51 -0.06 -11.12
CA LEU A 76 -4.90 -1.22 -10.50
C LEU A 76 -5.76 -2.49 -10.62
N ASN A 77 -7.07 -2.37 -10.84
CA ASN A 77 -7.98 -3.52 -10.98
C ASN A 77 -7.61 -4.37 -12.21
N ASN A 78 -7.23 -3.70 -13.29
CA ASN A 78 -6.81 -4.33 -14.55
C ASN A 78 -5.30 -4.62 -14.61
N GLY A 79 -4.58 -4.25 -13.56
CA GLY A 79 -3.14 -4.36 -13.48
C GLY A 79 -2.38 -3.34 -14.33
N VAL A 80 -1.53 -2.57 -13.70
CA VAL A 80 -0.74 -1.51 -14.33
C VAL A 80 0.73 -1.92 -14.45
N LYS A 81 1.42 -1.36 -15.45
CA LYS A 81 2.88 -1.49 -15.55
C LYS A 81 3.55 -0.69 -14.42
N ALA A 82 4.61 -1.24 -13.85
CA ALA A 82 5.46 -0.51 -12.91
C ALA A 82 6.31 0.58 -13.60
N HIS A 83 6.25 0.68 -14.92
CA HIS A 83 6.82 1.74 -15.73
C HIS A 83 5.74 2.65 -16.31
N GLY A 84 6.03 3.94 -16.43
CA GLY A 84 5.13 4.92 -17.00
C GLY A 84 5.29 6.30 -16.38
N PRO A 85 4.35 7.21 -16.65
CA PRO A 85 4.29 8.50 -15.98
C PRO A 85 4.25 8.38 -14.47
N LEU A 86 4.61 9.46 -13.77
CA LEU A 86 4.54 9.52 -12.31
C LEU A 86 3.14 9.09 -11.82
N ILE A 87 3.14 8.23 -10.84
CA ILE A 87 2.04 8.06 -9.88
C ILE A 87 2.65 8.30 -8.50
N ASP A 88 2.04 9.17 -7.73
CA ASP A 88 2.38 9.43 -6.33
C ASP A 88 1.06 9.72 -5.62
N ASN A 89 0.22 8.68 -5.53
CA ASN A 89 -1.18 8.88 -5.21
C ASN A 89 -1.75 7.74 -4.35
N GLY A 90 -2.65 8.14 -3.44
CA GLY A 90 -3.39 7.22 -2.58
C GLY A 90 -4.66 6.69 -3.24
N TYR A 91 -4.88 5.39 -3.10
CA TYR A 91 -6.05 4.66 -3.57
C TYR A 91 -6.99 4.32 -2.41
N THR A 92 -8.28 4.33 -2.68
CA THR A 92 -9.35 4.05 -1.71
C THR A 92 -10.09 2.77 -2.05
N GLY A 93 -10.74 2.16 -1.04
CA GLY A 93 -11.48 0.92 -1.20
C GLY A 93 -10.60 -0.23 -1.67
N TRP A 94 -9.34 -0.24 -1.24
CA TRP A 94 -8.46 -1.36 -1.49
C TRP A 94 -8.98 -2.60 -0.75
N GLY A 95 -9.07 -3.73 -1.43
CA GLY A 95 -9.57 -4.98 -0.87
C GLY A 95 -8.57 -5.74 0.00
N GLY A 96 -7.52 -5.07 0.52
CA GLY A 96 -6.52 -5.67 1.40
C GLY A 96 -5.57 -6.67 0.72
N LYS A 97 -5.68 -6.87 -0.59
CA LYS A 97 -4.84 -7.81 -1.35
C LYS A 97 -4.24 -7.15 -2.59
N ALA A 98 -2.97 -7.43 -2.86
CA ALA A 98 -2.30 -7.00 -4.08
C ALA A 98 -1.37 -8.09 -4.61
N CYS A 99 -1.07 -8.01 -5.90
CA CYS A 99 -0.11 -8.89 -6.55
C CYS A 99 0.87 -8.05 -7.39
N ILE A 100 2.16 -8.24 -7.16
CA ILE A 100 3.23 -7.68 -7.97
C ILE A 100 3.87 -8.84 -8.72
N THR A 101 3.95 -8.75 -10.05
CA THR A 101 4.43 -9.85 -10.89
C THR A 101 5.66 -9.41 -11.68
N TRP A 102 6.66 -10.28 -11.70
CA TRP A 102 7.86 -10.18 -12.54
C TRP A 102 7.90 -11.38 -13.48
N PRO A 103 7.18 -11.31 -14.63
CA PRO A 103 7.00 -12.47 -15.52
C PRO A 103 8.31 -13.06 -16.03
N GLU A 104 9.29 -12.24 -16.36
CA GLU A 104 10.61 -12.64 -16.85
C GLU A 104 11.48 -13.30 -15.77
N ARG A 105 11.11 -13.11 -14.49
CA ARG A 105 11.76 -13.79 -13.35
C ARG A 105 10.99 -15.03 -12.91
N GLY A 106 9.82 -15.29 -13.51
CA GLY A 106 8.94 -16.37 -13.06
C GLY A 106 8.50 -16.22 -11.61
N MET A 107 8.23 -14.99 -11.15
CA MET A 107 7.96 -14.70 -9.76
C MET A 107 6.81 -13.70 -9.60
N GLN A 108 6.02 -13.92 -8.58
CA GLN A 108 5.04 -12.92 -8.11
C GLN A 108 5.06 -12.83 -6.59
N LEU A 109 4.72 -11.64 -6.10
CA LEU A 109 4.58 -11.32 -4.67
C LEU A 109 3.13 -10.96 -4.38
N HIS A 110 2.54 -11.68 -3.45
CA HIS A 110 1.23 -11.34 -2.89
C HIS A 110 1.41 -10.55 -1.60
N ALA A 111 0.77 -9.39 -1.55
CA ALA A 111 0.61 -8.61 -0.32
C ALA A 111 -0.80 -8.81 0.20
N GLU A 112 -0.95 -9.11 1.48
CA GLU A 112 -2.23 -9.19 2.16
C GLU A 112 -2.17 -8.37 3.45
N MET A 113 -3.08 -7.43 3.59
CA MET A 113 -3.36 -6.71 4.83
C MET A 113 -4.66 -7.29 5.39
N PRO A 114 -4.59 -8.17 6.40
CA PRO A 114 -5.78 -8.79 6.99
C PRO A 114 -6.74 -7.74 7.53
N ASP A 115 -8.02 -8.06 7.51
CA ASP A 115 -9.03 -7.23 8.15
C ASP A 115 -8.70 -7.06 9.63
N PHE A 116 -8.91 -5.85 10.11
CA PHE A 116 -8.79 -5.51 11.52
C PHE A 116 -10.05 -4.77 11.96
N GLU A 117 -10.49 -5.01 13.17
CA GLU A 117 -11.62 -4.29 13.73
C GLU A 117 -11.19 -2.86 14.09
N HIS A 118 -11.98 -1.90 13.68
CA HIS A 118 -11.85 -0.51 14.06
C HIS A 118 -13.17 -0.04 14.65
N ASP A 119 -13.22 0.13 15.96
CA ASP A 119 -14.38 0.62 16.70
C ASP A 119 -15.71 -0.07 16.34
N GLY A 120 -15.66 -1.41 16.13
CA GLY A 120 -16.83 -2.24 15.80
C GLY A 120 -17.27 -2.16 14.33
N ALA A 121 -16.54 -1.46 13.47
CA ALA A 121 -16.76 -1.43 12.03
C ALA A 121 -15.60 -2.11 11.27
N ALA A 122 -15.91 -2.71 10.13
CA ALA A 122 -14.86 -3.20 9.23
C ALA A 122 -13.93 -2.05 8.84
N ALA A 123 -12.63 -2.25 9.03
CA ALA A 123 -11.65 -1.25 8.67
C ALA A 123 -11.59 -1.08 7.15
N GLN A 124 -11.49 0.16 6.70
CA GLN A 124 -11.18 0.46 5.32
C GLN A 124 -9.68 0.31 5.09
N HIS A 125 -9.31 -0.39 4.02
CA HIS A 125 -7.92 -0.47 3.59
C HIS A 125 -7.64 0.58 2.52
N PHE A 126 -6.44 1.13 2.58
CA PHE A 126 -5.91 2.08 1.62
C PHE A 126 -4.54 1.60 1.15
N CYS A 127 -4.16 1.99 -0.03
CA CYS A 127 -2.79 1.81 -0.49
C CYS A 127 -2.32 3.05 -1.26
N LEU A 128 -1.00 3.24 -1.32
CA LEU A 128 -0.37 4.26 -2.11
C LEU A 128 0.55 3.61 -3.13
N ILE A 129 0.59 4.17 -4.32
CA ILE A 129 1.57 3.83 -5.35
C ILE A 129 2.51 5.01 -5.53
N TYR A 130 3.80 4.75 -5.37
CA TYR A 130 4.85 5.63 -5.86
C TYR A 130 5.54 4.98 -7.05
N ARG A 131 5.26 5.49 -8.25
CA ARG A 131 5.86 5.06 -9.51
C ARG A 131 6.61 6.22 -10.14
N PRO A 132 7.92 6.41 -9.82
CA PRO A 132 8.70 7.48 -10.43
C PRO A 132 8.83 7.25 -11.94
N PRO A 133 8.94 8.32 -12.77
CA PRO A 133 9.11 8.19 -14.23
C PRO A 133 10.38 7.44 -14.62
N LYS A 134 11.42 7.55 -13.80
CA LYS A 134 12.74 6.93 -14.00
C LYS A 134 13.18 6.18 -12.74
N GLY A 135 14.20 5.32 -12.90
CA GLY A 135 14.80 4.59 -11.77
C GLY A 135 14.44 3.10 -11.77
N PRO A 136 15.12 2.32 -10.93
CA PRO A 136 15.04 0.85 -10.93
C PRO A 136 13.94 0.29 -10.03
N ALA A 137 13.18 1.15 -9.33
CA ALA A 137 12.24 0.71 -8.31
C ALA A 137 10.95 1.54 -8.30
N PHE A 138 9.94 1.02 -7.61
CA PHE A 138 8.66 1.64 -7.31
C PHE A 138 8.19 1.19 -5.93
N CYS A 139 7.12 1.81 -5.39
CA CYS A 139 6.53 1.41 -4.12
C CYS A 139 5.08 1.00 -4.28
N PHE A 140 4.67 0.00 -3.52
CA PHE A 140 3.30 -0.32 -3.19
C PHE A 140 3.18 -0.28 -1.68
N GLU A 141 2.42 0.65 -1.15
CA GLU A 141 2.43 1.05 0.25
C GLU A 141 1.07 0.77 0.90
N PRO A 142 0.91 -0.36 1.61
CA PRO A 142 -0.22 -0.56 2.50
C PRO A 142 -0.26 0.48 3.60
N ILE A 143 -1.41 1.16 3.74
CA ILE A 143 -1.63 2.22 4.72
C ILE A 143 -3.02 2.08 5.34
N THR A 144 -3.20 2.54 6.58
CA THR A 144 -4.47 2.48 7.29
C THR A 144 -5.39 3.66 6.99
N GLN A 145 -4.88 4.74 6.42
CA GLN A 145 -5.60 5.98 6.17
C GLN A 145 -5.25 6.56 4.79
N PRO A 146 -6.11 7.38 4.18
CA PRO A 146 -5.74 8.11 2.98
C PRO A 146 -4.72 9.23 3.27
N ILE A 147 -4.07 9.73 2.23
CA ILE A 147 -3.21 10.91 2.33
C ILE A 147 -4.04 12.08 2.88
N ASP A 148 -3.43 12.86 3.76
CA ASP A 148 -4.07 14.02 4.42
C ASP A 148 -5.35 13.69 5.22
N ALA A 149 -5.45 12.50 5.77
CA ALA A 149 -6.59 12.04 6.54
C ALA A 149 -6.97 12.95 7.72
N PHE A 150 -6.01 13.71 8.27
CA PHE A 150 -6.24 14.65 9.37
C PHE A 150 -7.20 15.79 9.00
N HIS A 151 -7.23 16.20 7.75
CA HIS A 151 -8.10 17.26 7.22
C HIS A 151 -9.38 16.72 6.56
N LEU A 152 -9.47 15.41 6.33
CA LEU A 152 -10.66 14.81 5.77
C LEU A 152 -11.80 14.72 6.80
N PRO A 153 -13.07 14.88 6.38
CA PRO A 153 -14.22 14.66 7.25
C PRO A 153 -14.18 13.27 7.90
N ARG A 154 -14.45 13.20 9.19
CA ARG A 154 -14.42 11.97 10.01
C ARG A 154 -13.04 11.29 10.11
N ARG A 155 -12.00 11.89 9.57
CA ARG A 155 -10.62 11.39 9.63
C ARG A 155 -10.51 9.89 9.33
N PRO A 156 -10.89 9.45 8.11
CA PRO A 156 -11.03 8.03 7.77
C PRO A 156 -9.72 7.28 8.02
N GLY A 157 -9.80 6.08 8.61
CA GLY A 157 -8.67 5.20 8.88
C GLY A 157 -7.73 5.65 10.00
N LEU A 158 -7.89 6.86 10.55
CA LEU A 158 -7.14 7.29 11.73
C LEU A 158 -7.74 6.68 12.99
N ARG A 159 -6.89 6.15 13.87
CA ARG A 159 -7.26 5.58 15.14
C ARG A 159 -6.91 6.53 16.28
N VAL A 160 -7.90 6.90 17.08
CA VAL A 160 -7.71 7.78 18.24
C VAL A 160 -7.24 6.97 19.42
N LEU A 161 -6.04 7.25 19.92
CA LEU A 161 -5.43 6.53 21.03
C LEU A 161 -5.33 7.43 22.27
N ARG A 162 -5.70 6.87 23.42
CA ARG A 162 -5.40 7.36 24.76
C ARG A 162 -4.10 6.77 25.24
N GLU A 163 -3.57 7.28 26.35
CA GLU A 163 -2.37 6.74 26.99
C GLU A 163 -2.46 5.21 27.18
N GLY A 164 -1.40 4.53 26.83
CA GLY A 164 -1.27 3.07 26.91
C GLY A 164 -1.94 2.29 25.79
N MET A 165 -2.85 2.89 25.01
CA MET A 165 -3.50 2.23 23.88
C MET A 165 -2.53 1.96 22.74
N ILE A 166 -2.87 0.92 21.96
CA ILE A 166 -2.04 0.42 20.85
C ILE A 166 -2.86 0.38 19.57
N CYS A 167 -2.23 0.74 18.45
CA CYS A 167 -2.70 0.38 17.12
C CYS A 167 -1.63 -0.43 16.37
N SER A 168 -2.07 -1.27 15.44
CA SER A 168 -1.18 -2.15 14.68
C SER A 168 -1.60 -2.22 13.22
N LEU A 169 -0.60 -2.35 12.35
CA LEU A 169 -0.72 -2.69 10.95
C LEU A 169 0.01 -4.01 10.73
N ASN A 170 -0.67 -4.99 10.15
CA ASN A 170 -0.10 -6.30 9.84
C ASN A 170 -0.15 -6.52 8.33
N ILE A 171 0.95 -7.03 7.77
CA ILE A 171 1.03 -7.36 6.35
C ILE A 171 1.69 -8.72 6.20
N ARG A 172 1.12 -9.56 5.33
CA ARG A 172 1.68 -10.82 4.88
C ARG A 172 2.20 -10.66 3.47
N TRP A 173 3.48 -10.91 3.29
CA TRP A 173 4.14 -10.94 1.99
C TRP A 173 4.40 -12.40 1.63
N ARG A 174 3.88 -12.88 0.50
CA ARG A 174 4.06 -14.27 0.04
C ARG A 174 4.60 -14.29 -1.37
N VAL A 175 5.66 -15.04 -1.57
CA VAL A 175 6.29 -15.23 -2.88
C VAL A 175 5.78 -16.53 -3.49
N GLU A 176 5.42 -16.46 -4.76
CA GLU A 176 5.06 -17.59 -5.58
C GLU A 176 5.94 -17.59 -6.82
N THR A 177 6.40 -18.77 -7.25
CA THR A 177 7.23 -18.94 -8.45
C THR A 177 6.48 -19.73 -9.52
N PHE A 178 6.75 -19.39 -10.78
CA PHE A 178 6.21 -20.06 -11.97
C PHE A 178 7.26 -20.06 -13.08
N PRO A 179 7.08 -20.84 -14.16
CA PRO A 179 8.02 -20.81 -15.28
C PRO A 179 8.15 -19.38 -15.86
N PRO A 180 9.38 -18.84 -15.97
CA PRO A 180 9.57 -17.48 -16.45
C PRO A 180 9.15 -17.33 -17.91
N LEU A 181 8.51 -16.20 -18.24
CA LEU A 181 8.22 -15.86 -19.62
C LEU A 181 9.52 -15.51 -20.34
N ARG A 182 9.87 -16.26 -21.37
CA ARG A 182 10.97 -15.89 -22.27
C ARG A 182 10.57 -14.64 -23.02
N GLY A 183 11.34 -13.57 -22.91
CA GLY A 183 11.14 -12.37 -23.70
C GLY A 183 11.16 -12.75 -25.19
N ALA A 184 10.20 -12.26 -25.97
CA ALA A 184 10.27 -12.30 -27.42
C ALA A 184 11.44 -11.39 -27.84
N GLY A 185 12.64 -11.94 -28.05
CA GLY A 185 13.77 -11.16 -28.51
C GLY A 185 15.13 -11.66 -28.06
N SER A 186 15.50 -12.85 -28.45
CA SER A 186 16.90 -13.22 -28.70
C SER A 186 16.91 -14.13 -29.93
N ARG A 187 16.76 -13.53 -31.07
CA ARG A 187 17.26 -14.07 -32.35
C ARG A 187 18.30 -13.10 -32.88
#